data_95f1d3c15a132ed91f9abc3d6ecdf0ee
#
_entry.id   95f1d3c15a132ed91f9abc3d6ecdf0ee
#
_cell.length_a   1.000
_cell.length_b   1.000
_cell.length_c   1.000
_cell.angle_alpha   90.00
_cell.angle_beta   90.00
_cell.angle_gamma   90.00
#
_symmetry.space_group_name_H-M   'P 1'
#
loop_
_entity.id
_entity.type
_entity.pdbx_description
1 polymer ?
#
loop_
_entity_poly.entity_id
_entity_poly.type
_entity_poly.pdbx_seq_one_letter_code
_entity_poly.pdbx_strand_id
1 'polypeptide(L)'
;MIRLITLFLIVEGAGLLAQETTAPLQRMPLGASGTLPADTVILAQRAAAAFAKKDWDTARAAYQEMLSLDQENALAWANLGAVQQQAGLAKEAMECFEKSVLYNPGLVQSWNALGLLYSAKGDTYQAMSMFSRAIHEDPEDARAHNYLAITIRSLGWNAAAESELQRAIELNPKFGIAHFNLSLLYMDQKPPSMELAKLHYKKAQSLGVGKDEVLERRLAE
;
A
#
# COMPACT_ATOMS: atom_id res chain seq x y z
N MET A 1 -3.85 24.60 3.19
CA MET A 1 -2.76 24.16 2.31
C MET A 1 -2.12 22.83 2.74
N ILE A 2 -1.97 22.54 4.03
CA ILE A 2 -1.38 21.28 4.58
C ILE A 2 -2.19 20.02 4.21
N ARG A 3 -3.52 20.12 4.05
CA ARG A 3 -4.38 18.98 3.68
C ARG A 3 -4.15 18.45 2.25
N LEU A 4 -3.72 19.29 1.31
CA LEU A 4 -3.49 18.88 -0.08
C LEU A 4 -2.21 18.04 -0.25
N ILE A 5 -1.15 18.36 0.52
CA ILE A 5 0.14 17.65 0.43
C ILE A 5 0.02 16.23 0.99
N THR A 6 -0.76 16.05 2.06
CA THR A 6 -1.01 14.72 2.65
C THR A 6 -1.83 13.83 1.69
N LEU A 7 -2.77 14.43 0.94
CA LEU A 7 -3.57 13.71 -0.04
C LEU A 7 -2.73 13.28 -1.26
N PHE A 8 -1.79 14.13 -1.69
CA PHE A 8 -0.92 13.83 -2.84
C PHE A 8 0.04 12.66 -2.56
N LEU A 9 0.58 12.56 -1.34
CA LEU A 9 1.46 11.44 -0.94
C LEU A 9 0.70 10.12 -0.78
N ILE A 10 -0.57 10.14 -0.40
CA ILE A 10 -1.43 8.96 -0.35
C ILE A 10 -1.73 8.48 -1.79
N VAL A 11 -1.93 9.41 -2.72
CA VAL A 11 -2.18 9.07 -4.15
C VAL A 11 -0.92 8.57 -4.84
N GLU A 12 0.27 9.12 -4.53
CA GLU A 12 1.54 8.56 -5.01
C GLU A 12 1.87 7.22 -4.37
N GLY A 13 1.51 7.01 -3.09
CA GLY A 13 1.59 5.70 -2.44
C GLY A 13 0.73 4.65 -3.13
N ALA A 14 -0.46 5.00 -3.61
CA ALA A 14 -1.29 4.12 -4.45
C ALA A 14 -0.63 3.86 -5.82
N GLY A 15 0.07 4.84 -6.38
CA GLY A 15 0.86 4.70 -7.60
C GLY A 15 2.10 3.81 -7.42
N LEU A 16 2.76 3.87 -6.25
CA LEU A 16 3.87 2.98 -5.91
C LEU A 16 3.40 1.53 -5.66
N LEU A 17 2.22 1.34 -5.05
CA LEU A 17 1.62 0.01 -4.94
C LEU A 17 1.37 -0.61 -6.32
N ALA A 18 1.01 0.20 -7.32
CA ALA A 18 0.86 -0.27 -8.69
C ALA A 18 2.19 -0.66 -9.34
N GLN A 19 3.31 -0.07 -8.93
CA GLN A 19 4.65 -0.44 -9.41
C GLN A 19 5.22 -1.65 -8.68
N GLU A 20 4.92 -1.82 -7.39
CA GLU A 20 5.39 -2.98 -6.62
C GLU A 20 4.50 -4.23 -6.80
N THR A 21 3.21 -4.06 -7.12
CA THR A 21 2.31 -5.18 -7.46
C THR A 21 2.54 -5.72 -8.87
N THR A 22 3.44 -5.14 -9.66
CA THR A 22 3.95 -5.75 -10.91
C THR A 22 4.99 -6.83 -10.65
N ALA A 23 5.35 -7.12 -9.40
CA ALA A 23 6.07 -8.34 -9.09
C ALA A 23 5.23 -9.54 -9.56
N PRO A 24 5.85 -10.50 -10.30
CA PRO A 24 5.12 -11.66 -10.79
C PRO A 24 4.44 -12.34 -9.63
N LEU A 25 3.17 -12.73 -9.83
CA LEU A 25 2.34 -13.53 -8.93
C LEU A 25 3.22 -14.37 -8.00
N GLN A 26 3.45 -13.89 -6.78
CA GLN A 26 4.08 -14.71 -5.76
C GLN A 26 3.22 -15.96 -5.64
N ARG A 27 3.87 -17.10 -5.78
CA ARG A 27 3.32 -18.43 -5.85
C ARG A 27 2.00 -18.54 -5.09
N MET A 28 0.91 -18.74 -5.83
CA MET A 28 -0.38 -19.08 -5.24
C MET A 28 -0.16 -20.23 -4.26
N PRO A 29 -0.69 -20.19 -3.04
CA PRO A 29 -0.64 -21.34 -2.16
C PRO A 29 -1.23 -22.52 -2.92
N LEU A 30 -0.44 -23.58 -3.03
CA LEU A 30 -0.86 -24.84 -3.63
C LEU A 30 -2.05 -25.35 -2.82
N GLY A 31 -3.17 -25.65 -3.47
CA GLY A 31 -4.26 -26.39 -2.85
C GLY A 31 -3.74 -27.72 -2.31
N ALA A 32 -4.54 -28.45 -1.54
CA ALA A 32 -4.18 -29.71 -0.88
C ALA A 32 -3.55 -30.79 -1.80
N SER A 33 -3.63 -30.62 -3.13
CA SER A 33 -3.02 -31.48 -4.15
C SER A 33 -1.70 -30.95 -4.73
N GLY A 34 -1.19 -29.81 -4.27
CA GLY A 34 0.12 -29.28 -4.67
C GLY A 34 0.20 -28.67 -6.09
N THR A 35 -0.83 -28.76 -6.91
CA THR A 35 -0.89 -28.20 -8.26
C THR A 35 -2.20 -27.45 -8.49
N LEU A 36 -2.10 -26.22 -9.06
CA LEU A 36 -3.30 -25.52 -9.52
C LEU A 36 -3.90 -26.23 -10.74
N PRO A 37 -5.23 -26.26 -10.88
CA PRO A 37 -5.85 -26.68 -12.13
C PRO A 37 -5.25 -25.93 -13.31
N ALA A 38 -4.97 -26.63 -14.41
CA ALA A 38 -4.32 -26.05 -15.59
C ALA A 38 -5.05 -24.79 -16.10
N ASP A 39 -6.39 -24.80 -16.05
CA ASP A 39 -7.23 -23.68 -16.44
C ASP A 39 -6.99 -22.43 -15.58
N THR A 40 -6.80 -22.61 -14.28
CA THR A 40 -6.49 -21.52 -13.35
C THR A 40 -5.15 -20.84 -13.65
N VAL A 41 -4.13 -21.63 -14.03
CA VAL A 41 -2.81 -21.11 -14.42
C VAL A 41 -2.93 -20.28 -15.70
N ILE A 42 -3.66 -20.77 -16.70
CA ILE A 42 -3.89 -20.06 -17.97
C ILE A 42 -4.63 -18.74 -17.74
N LEU A 43 -5.66 -18.75 -16.90
CA LEU A 43 -6.43 -17.56 -16.55
C LEU A 43 -5.56 -16.55 -15.80
N ALA A 44 -4.73 -16.98 -14.86
CA ALA A 44 -3.81 -16.11 -14.14
C ALA A 44 -2.78 -15.44 -15.07
N GLN A 45 -2.24 -16.20 -16.04
CA GLN A 45 -1.32 -15.66 -17.05
C GLN A 45 -2.02 -14.64 -17.96
N ARG A 46 -3.25 -14.95 -18.41
CA ARG A 46 -4.07 -14.03 -19.21
C ARG A 46 -4.35 -12.74 -18.45
N ALA A 47 -4.76 -12.84 -17.19
CA ALA A 47 -5.02 -11.69 -16.34
C ALA A 47 -3.77 -10.82 -16.12
N ALA A 48 -2.62 -11.44 -15.82
CA ALA A 48 -1.36 -10.73 -15.64
C ALA A 48 -0.88 -10.01 -16.92
N ALA A 49 -1.02 -10.67 -18.07
CA ALA A 49 -0.68 -10.06 -19.36
C ALA A 49 -1.60 -8.88 -19.71
N ALA A 50 -2.88 -8.97 -19.41
CA ALA A 50 -3.85 -7.90 -19.59
C ALA A 50 -3.57 -6.73 -18.63
N PHE A 51 -3.27 -7.01 -17.35
CA PHE A 51 -2.89 -6.02 -16.34
C PHE A 51 -1.67 -5.21 -16.78
N ALA A 52 -0.62 -5.88 -17.28
CA ALA A 52 0.59 -5.23 -17.78
C ALA A 52 0.32 -4.29 -18.97
N LYS A 53 -0.72 -4.57 -19.76
CA LYS A 53 -1.17 -3.74 -20.90
C LYS A 53 -2.20 -2.67 -20.48
N LYS A 54 -2.58 -2.61 -19.20
CA LYS A 54 -3.68 -1.79 -18.68
C LYS A 54 -5.04 -2.10 -19.32
N ASP A 55 -5.20 -3.31 -19.83
CA ASP A 55 -6.48 -3.85 -20.33
C ASP A 55 -7.28 -4.39 -19.15
N TRP A 56 -7.93 -3.44 -18.43
CA TRP A 56 -8.65 -3.74 -17.19
C TRP A 56 -9.84 -4.66 -17.42
N ASP A 57 -10.50 -4.59 -18.58
CA ASP A 57 -11.67 -5.42 -18.89
C ASP A 57 -11.28 -6.88 -19.08
N THR A 58 -10.22 -7.14 -19.86
CA THR A 58 -9.70 -8.51 -20.03
C THR A 58 -9.14 -9.07 -18.71
N ALA A 59 -8.43 -8.26 -17.92
CA ALA A 59 -7.92 -8.69 -16.62
C ALA A 59 -9.06 -9.04 -15.65
N ARG A 60 -10.10 -8.20 -15.59
CA ARG A 60 -11.31 -8.41 -14.79
C ARG A 60 -12.01 -9.70 -15.17
N ALA A 61 -12.27 -9.90 -16.46
CA ALA A 61 -12.95 -11.09 -16.97
C ALA A 61 -12.20 -12.37 -16.60
N ALA A 62 -10.86 -12.38 -16.71
CA ALA A 62 -10.05 -13.55 -16.36
C ALA A 62 -10.12 -13.88 -14.86
N TYR A 63 -10.05 -12.87 -13.96
CA TYR A 63 -10.20 -13.13 -12.52
C TYR A 63 -11.62 -13.53 -12.13
N GLN A 64 -12.65 -12.99 -12.80
CA GLN A 64 -14.03 -13.42 -12.58
C GLN A 64 -14.26 -14.87 -13.03
N GLU A 65 -13.64 -15.29 -14.11
CA GLU A 65 -13.63 -16.67 -14.56
C GLU A 65 -12.94 -17.60 -13.56
N MET A 66 -11.78 -17.19 -13.00
CA MET A 66 -11.12 -17.92 -11.91
C MET A 66 -12.05 -18.07 -10.69
N LEU A 67 -12.75 -17.00 -10.31
CA LEU A 67 -13.67 -16.99 -9.19
C LEU A 67 -14.95 -17.79 -9.45
N SER A 68 -15.33 -18.02 -10.70
CA SER A 68 -16.41 -18.96 -11.03
C SER A 68 -16.04 -20.41 -10.80
N LEU A 69 -14.74 -20.74 -10.89
CA LEU A 69 -14.20 -22.07 -10.60
C LEU A 69 -13.92 -22.28 -9.11
N ASP A 70 -13.49 -21.22 -8.42
CA ASP A 70 -13.18 -21.24 -6.98
C ASP A 70 -13.55 -19.88 -6.35
N GLN A 71 -14.73 -19.81 -5.76
CA GLN A 71 -15.27 -18.58 -5.15
C GLN A 71 -14.53 -18.17 -3.87
N GLU A 72 -13.80 -19.07 -3.23
CA GLU A 72 -13.04 -18.83 -2.01
C GLU A 72 -11.58 -18.46 -2.29
N ASN A 73 -11.20 -18.33 -3.56
CA ASN A 73 -9.84 -17.99 -3.94
C ASN A 73 -9.49 -16.55 -3.54
N ALA A 74 -8.95 -16.42 -2.33
CA ALA A 74 -8.59 -15.13 -1.74
C ALA A 74 -7.62 -14.31 -2.61
N LEU A 75 -6.68 -14.98 -3.29
CA LEU A 75 -5.70 -14.30 -4.14
C LEU A 75 -6.35 -13.79 -5.43
N ALA A 76 -7.31 -14.54 -6.00
CA ALA A 76 -8.09 -14.07 -7.15
C ALA A 76 -8.92 -12.84 -6.77
N TRP A 77 -9.52 -12.82 -5.58
CA TRP A 77 -10.21 -11.64 -5.05
C TRP A 77 -9.27 -10.45 -4.86
N ALA A 78 -8.07 -10.66 -4.28
CA ALA A 78 -7.08 -9.59 -4.13
C ALA A 78 -6.67 -8.98 -5.47
N ASN A 79 -6.38 -9.82 -6.45
CA ASN A 79 -5.96 -9.38 -7.78
C ASN A 79 -7.11 -8.69 -8.54
N LEU A 80 -8.34 -9.18 -8.41
CA LEU A 80 -9.52 -8.50 -8.95
C LEU A 80 -9.69 -7.12 -8.32
N GLY A 81 -9.53 -7.01 -7.00
CA GLY A 81 -9.52 -5.74 -6.28
C GLY A 81 -8.48 -4.76 -6.83
N ALA A 82 -7.26 -5.24 -7.09
CA ALA A 82 -6.22 -4.42 -7.68
C ALA A 82 -6.57 -3.94 -9.11
N VAL A 83 -7.17 -4.80 -9.93
CA VAL A 83 -7.68 -4.42 -11.27
C VAL A 83 -8.77 -3.35 -11.15
N GLN A 84 -9.73 -3.52 -10.26
CA GLN A 84 -10.81 -2.55 -10.03
C GLN A 84 -10.26 -1.21 -9.55
N GLN A 85 -9.30 -1.24 -8.63
CA GLN A 85 -8.65 -0.03 -8.13
C GLN A 85 -7.93 0.74 -9.25
N GLN A 86 -7.18 0.03 -10.11
CA GLN A 86 -6.51 0.64 -11.26
C GLN A 86 -7.48 1.16 -12.32
N ALA A 87 -8.65 0.56 -12.44
CA ALA A 87 -9.74 1.03 -13.30
C ALA A 87 -10.52 2.22 -12.69
N GLY A 88 -10.18 2.68 -11.48
CA GLY A 88 -10.87 3.77 -10.79
C GLY A 88 -12.18 3.36 -10.12
N LEU A 89 -12.47 2.07 -9.99
CA LEU A 89 -13.67 1.50 -9.42
C LEU A 89 -13.45 1.18 -7.94
N ALA A 90 -13.29 2.25 -7.12
CA ALA A 90 -12.86 2.13 -5.73
C ALA A 90 -13.82 1.32 -4.84
N LYS A 91 -15.14 1.41 -5.08
CA LYS A 91 -16.13 0.67 -4.31
C LYS A 91 -16.03 -0.83 -4.57
N GLU A 92 -15.97 -1.21 -5.83
CA GLU A 92 -15.82 -2.59 -6.26
C GLU A 92 -14.48 -3.19 -5.81
N ALA A 93 -13.42 -2.37 -5.81
CA ALA A 93 -12.13 -2.76 -5.28
C ALA A 93 -12.20 -3.09 -3.78
N MET A 94 -12.88 -2.25 -2.99
CA MET A 94 -13.09 -2.51 -1.55
C MET A 94 -13.81 -3.84 -1.33
N GLU A 95 -14.92 -4.08 -2.03
CA GLU A 95 -15.67 -5.34 -1.93
C GLU A 95 -14.81 -6.57 -2.25
N CYS A 96 -13.93 -6.46 -3.26
CA CYS A 96 -13.00 -7.52 -3.61
C CYS A 96 -11.93 -7.76 -2.51
N PHE A 97 -11.33 -6.70 -1.98
CA PHE A 97 -10.33 -6.84 -0.92
C PHE A 97 -10.97 -7.34 0.39
N GLU A 98 -12.19 -6.94 0.72
CA GLU A 98 -12.94 -7.48 1.87
C GLU A 98 -13.16 -8.99 1.73
N LYS A 99 -13.54 -9.48 0.55
CA LYS A 99 -13.64 -10.93 0.28
C LYS A 99 -12.28 -11.61 0.35
N SER A 100 -11.23 -10.98 -0.15
CA SER A 100 -9.87 -11.50 -0.06
C SER A 100 -9.46 -11.76 1.39
N VAL A 101 -9.63 -10.79 2.28
CA VAL A 101 -9.27 -10.94 3.70
C VAL A 101 -10.25 -11.81 4.48
N LEU A 102 -11.49 -11.96 4.01
CA LEU A 102 -12.45 -12.90 4.57
C LEU A 102 -11.99 -14.35 4.36
N TYR A 103 -11.55 -14.68 3.15
CA TYR A 103 -11.11 -16.04 2.81
C TYR A 103 -9.67 -16.32 3.24
N ASN A 104 -8.79 -15.31 3.25
CA ASN A 104 -7.43 -15.44 3.77
C ASN A 104 -6.98 -14.16 4.48
N PRO A 105 -7.15 -14.08 5.81
CA PRO A 105 -6.71 -12.93 6.60
C PRO A 105 -5.20 -12.64 6.50
N GLY A 106 -4.37 -13.65 6.22
CA GLY A 106 -2.92 -13.49 6.05
C GLY A 106 -2.49 -12.76 4.78
N LEU A 107 -3.42 -12.35 3.89
CA LEU A 107 -3.10 -11.54 2.71
C LEU A 107 -2.94 -10.06 3.10
N VAL A 108 -1.78 -9.73 3.67
CA VAL A 108 -1.41 -8.39 4.17
C VAL A 108 -1.63 -7.29 3.13
N GLN A 109 -1.36 -7.58 1.86
CA GLN A 109 -1.57 -6.63 0.76
C GLN A 109 -3.03 -6.18 0.65
N SER A 110 -3.99 -7.05 0.91
CA SER A 110 -5.42 -6.72 0.89
C SER A 110 -5.82 -5.81 2.05
N TRP A 111 -5.26 -6.02 3.25
CA TRP A 111 -5.43 -5.11 4.37
C TRP A 111 -4.84 -3.73 4.10
N ASN A 112 -3.64 -3.68 3.53
CA ASN A 112 -3.00 -2.42 3.13
C ASN A 112 -3.83 -1.69 2.06
N ALA A 113 -4.34 -2.40 1.06
CA ALA A 113 -5.18 -1.83 0.02
C ALA A 113 -6.49 -1.26 0.58
N LEU A 114 -7.15 -1.97 1.49
CA LEU A 114 -8.33 -1.47 2.21
C LEU A 114 -8.01 -0.20 3.00
N GLY A 115 -6.89 -0.20 3.74
CA GLY A 115 -6.43 0.97 4.48
C GLY A 115 -6.22 2.20 3.60
N LEU A 116 -5.61 2.03 2.43
CA LEU A 116 -5.43 3.11 1.45
C LEU A 116 -6.76 3.61 0.88
N LEU A 117 -7.69 2.71 0.57
CA LEU A 117 -9.02 3.08 0.06
C LEU A 117 -9.83 3.83 1.13
N TYR A 118 -9.79 3.41 2.41
CA TYR A 118 -10.40 4.16 3.50
C TYR A 118 -9.73 5.52 3.72
N SER A 119 -8.40 5.60 3.61
CA SER A 119 -7.67 6.87 3.67
C SER A 119 -8.11 7.83 2.57
N ALA A 120 -8.27 7.33 1.35
CA ALA A 120 -8.74 8.13 0.20
C ALA A 120 -10.18 8.65 0.40
N LYS A 121 -11.03 7.90 1.12
CA LYS A 121 -12.37 8.36 1.53
C LYS A 121 -12.35 9.37 2.68
N GLY A 122 -11.22 9.55 3.36
CA GLY A 122 -11.12 10.35 4.58
C GLY A 122 -11.53 9.62 5.86
N ASP A 123 -11.78 8.33 5.79
CA ASP A 123 -12.15 7.47 6.91
C ASP A 123 -10.90 7.04 7.70
N THR A 124 -10.25 7.99 8.37
CA THR A 124 -8.94 7.82 9.03
C THR A 124 -8.93 6.68 10.05
N TYR A 125 -10.00 6.51 10.83
CA TYR A 125 -10.07 5.45 11.85
C TYR A 125 -10.19 4.06 11.22
N GLN A 126 -10.93 3.92 10.12
CA GLN A 126 -11.01 2.66 9.39
C GLN A 126 -9.66 2.35 8.73
N ALA A 127 -9.01 3.34 8.12
CA ALA A 127 -7.67 3.17 7.57
C ALA A 127 -6.67 2.69 8.64
N MET A 128 -6.67 3.32 9.82
CA MET A 128 -5.83 2.91 10.95
C MET A 128 -6.12 1.45 11.37
N SER A 129 -7.38 1.05 11.43
CA SER A 129 -7.78 -0.32 11.76
C SER A 129 -7.24 -1.33 10.74
N MET A 130 -7.33 -1.02 9.44
CA MET A 130 -6.85 -1.90 8.37
C MET A 130 -5.32 -2.03 8.41
N PHE A 131 -4.57 -0.94 8.58
CA PHE A 131 -3.11 -1.00 8.69
C PHE A 131 -2.66 -1.71 9.96
N SER A 132 -3.35 -1.51 11.08
CA SER A 132 -3.06 -2.28 12.31
C SER A 132 -3.32 -3.77 12.12
N ARG A 133 -4.34 -4.14 11.34
CA ARG A 133 -4.58 -5.54 10.99
C ARG A 133 -3.47 -6.09 10.08
N ALA A 134 -3.02 -5.32 9.10
CA ALA A 134 -1.88 -5.69 8.26
C ALA A 134 -0.63 -5.99 9.10
N ILE A 135 -0.29 -5.14 10.08
CA ILE A 135 0.83 -5.32 11.00
C ILE A 135 0.63 -6.55 11.91
N HIS A 136 -0.62 -6.82 12.33
CA HIS A 136 -0.92 -8.01 13.12
C HIS A 136 -0.63 -9.31 12.36
N GLU A 137 -1.00 -9.36 11.07
CA GLU A 137 -0.78 -10.53 10.21
C GLU A 137 0.69 -10.66 9.79
N ASP A 138 1.38 -9.55 9.52
CA ASP A 138 2.81 -9.52 9.21
C ASP A 138 3.50 -8.33 9.92
N PRO A 139 4.07 -8.55 11.10
CA PRO A 139 4.80 -7.51 11.83
C PRO A 139 6.09 -7.01 11.16
N GLU A 140 6.50 -7.66 10.06
CA GLU A 140 7.70 -7.29 9.30
C GLU A 140 7.37 -6.53 7.99
N ASP A 141 6.09 -6.25 7.69
CA ASP A 141 5.73 -5.42 6.54
C ASP A 141 6.02 -3.93 6.82
N ALA A 142 7.19 -3.48 6.37
CA ALA A 142 7.62 -2.07 6.48
C ALA A 142 6.61 -1.07 5.89
N ARG A 143 5.82 -1.48 4.90
CA ARG A 143 4.81 -0.62 4.26
C ARG A 143 3.62 -0.39 5.18
N ALA A 144 3.15 -1.44 5.86
CA ALA A 144 2.05 -1.34 6.81
C ALA A 144 2.41 -0.36 7.96
N HIS A 145 3.62 -0.46 8.52
CA HIS A 145 4.14 0.48 9.51
C HIS A 145 4.18 1.92 8.98
N ASN A 146 4.69 2.13 7.76
CA ASN A 146 4.72 3.45 7.14
C ASN A 146 3.30 4.01 6.91
N TYR A 147 2.35 3.22 6.44
CA TYR A 147 0.96 3.66 6.22
C TYR A 147 0.25 3.98 7.53
N LEU A 148 0.45 3.15 8.57
CA LEU A 148 -0.07 3.43 9.90
C LEU A 148 0.48 4.76 10.42
N ALA A 149 1.79 4.98 10.29
CA ALA A 149 2.45 6.21 10.73
C ALA A 149 1.85 7.47 10.09
N ILE A 150 1.67 7.47 8.77
CA ILE A 150 1.06 8.60 8.07
C ILE A 150 -0.37 8.84 8.56
N THR A 151 -1.12 7.75 8.77
CA THR A 151 -2.51 7.80 9.22
C THR A 151 -2.63 8.40 10.62
N ILE A 152 -1.85 7.90 11.60
CA ILE A 152 -1.90 8.40 12.98
C ILE A 152 -1.28 9.79 13.13
N ARG A 153 -0.29 10.16 12.29
CA ARG A 153 0.21 11.54 12.22
C ARG A 153 -0.90 12.52 11.84
N SER A 154 -1.82 12.15 10.94
CA SER A 154 -2.95 13.01 10.57
C SER A 154 -3.91 13.28 11.74
N LEU A 155 -3.88 12.43 12.77
CA LEU A 155 -4.60 12.59 14.03
C LEU A 155 -3.79 13.39 15.07
N GLY A 156 -2.56 13.81 14.75
CA GLY A 156 -1.66 14.53 15.66
C GLY A 156 -0.86 13.63 16.62
N TRP A 157 -0.89 12.30 16.45
CA TRP A 157 -0.19 11.35 17.30
C TRP A 157 1.28 11.19 16.87
N ASN A 158 2.01 12.31 16.91
CA ASN A 158 3.34 12.41 16.31
C ASN A 158 4.37 11.44 16.91
N ALA A 159 4.37 11.21 18.23
CA ALA A 159 5.31 10.29 18.87
C ALA A 159 5.08 8.83 18.41
N ALA A 160 3.82 8.40 18.31
CA ALA A 160 3.49 7.08 17.80
C ALA A 160 3.84 6.97 16.30
N ALA A 161 3.58 8.01 15.52
CA ALA A 161 3.94 8.04 14.10
C ALA A 161 5.46 7.95 13.88
N GLU A 162 6.25 8.60 14.73
CA GLU A 162 7.71 8.51 14.70
C GLU A 162 8.19 7.08 14.95
N SER A 163 7.63 6.41 15.97
CA SER A 163 7.95 5.02 16.28
C SER A 163 7.65 4.07 15.11
N GLU A 164 6.49 4.23 14.50
CA GLU A 164 6.10 3.39 13.35
C GLU A 164 6.99 3.65 12.12
N LEU A 165 7.39 4.90 11.84
CA LEU A 165 8.33 5.22 10.76
C LEU A 165 9.72 4.67 11.03
N GLN A 166 10.20 4.75 12.26
CA GLN A 166 11.48 4.15 12.66
C GLN A 166 11.43 2.64 12.47
N ARG A 167 10.33 1.99 12.86
CA ARG A 167 10.14 0.55 12.64
C ARG A 167 10.15 0.20 11.15
N ALA A 168 9.47 0.97 10.31
CA ALA A 168 9.49 0.78 8.86
C ALA A 168 10.92 0.87 8.28
N ILE A 169 11.75 1.78 8.79
CA ILE A 169 13.15 1.96 8.37
C ILE A 169 14.04 0.82 8.90
N GLU A 170 13.81 0.33 10.12
CA GLU A 170 14.52 -0.83 10.66
C GLU A 170 14.28 -2.07 9.81
N LEU A 171 13.02 -2.32 9.44
CA LEU A 171 12.61 -3.44 8.60
C LEU A 171 13.12 -3.32 7.17
N ASN A 172 13.12 -2.11 6.63
CA ASN A 172 13.65 -1.82 5.29
C ASN A 172 14.49 -0.53 5.28
N PRO A 173 15.81 -0.59 5.51
CA PRO A 173 16.68 0.58 5.52
C PRO A 173 16.77 1.33 4.18
N LYS A 174 16.27 0.74 3.09
CA LYS A 174 16.21 1.35 1.75
C LYS A 174 14.84 1.93 1.43
N PHE A 175 13.92 1.95 2.38
CA PHE A 175 12.57 2.49 2.16
C PHE A 175 12.60 4.03 2.17
N GLY A 176 12.94 4.63 1.03
CA GLY A 176 13.10 6.08 0.87
C GLY A 176 11.86 6.87 1.28
N ILE A 177 10.66 6.34 1.03
CA ILE A 177 9.39 6.99 1.41
C ILE A 177 9.24 7.10 2.94
N ALA A 178 9.66 6.09 3.72
CA ALA A 178 9.62 6.18 5.17
C ALA A 178 10.57 7.27 5.70
N HIS A 179 11.76 7.39 5.13
CA HIS A 179 12.68 8.50 5.43
C HIS A 179 12.07 9.86 5.07
N PHE A 180 11.41 9.98 3.92
CA PHE A 180 10.72 11.20 3.53
C PHE A 180 9.61 11.59 4.52
N ASN A 181 8.78 10.63 4.91
CA ASN A 181 7.71 10.85 5.88
C ASN A 181 8.23 11.24 7.27
N LEU A 182 9.36 10.66 7.68
CA LEU A 182 10.02 11.03 8.94
C LEU A 182 10.60 12.44 8.88
N SER A 183 11.14 12.87 7.73
CA SER A 183 11.55 14.25 7.52
C SER A 183 10.39 15.24 7.66
N LEU A 184 9.24 14.94 7.05
CA LEU A 184 8.03 15.75 7.19
C LEU A 184 7.54 15.81 8.65
N LEU A 185 7.62 14.69 9.37
CA LEU A 185 7.21 14.63 10.78
C LEU A 185 8.09 15.53 11.64
N TYR A 186 9.43 15.49 11.46
CA TYR A 186 10.35 16.34 12.21
C TYR A 186 10.20 17.83 11.88
N MET A 187 9.84 18.16 10.63
CA MET A 187 9.50 19.54 10.24
C MET A 187 8.24 20.06 10.93
N ASP A 188 7.26 19.21 11.21
CA ASP A 188 5.99 19.60 11.79
C ASP A 188 6.01 19.60 13.33
N GLN A 189 7.10 19.15 13.96
CA GLN A 189 7.30 19.26 15.42
C GLN A 189 7.36 20.73 15.90
N LYS A 190 7.09 20.96 17.16
CA LYS A 190 7.13 22.30 17.76
C LYS A 190 8.01 22.30 19.00
N PRO A 191 9.25 22.85 18.95
CA PRO A 191 9.92 23.40 17.75
C PRO A 191 10.30 22.33 16.72
N PRO A 192 10.51 22.71 15.45
CA PRO A 192 10.95 21.77 14.42
C PRO A 192 12.33 21.19 14.72
N SER A 193 12.51 19.89 14.46
CA SER A 193 13.79 19.21 14.55
C SER A 193 14.53 19.28 13.21
N MET A 194 15.02 20.48 12.83
CA MET A 194 15.55 20.81 11.51
C MET A 194 16.68 19.88 11.05
N GLU A 195 17.63 19.56 11.92
CA GLU A 195 18.77 18.70 11.55
C GLU A 195 18.34 17.28 11.23
N LEU A 196 17.39 16.72 12.01
CA LEU A 196 16.83 15.40 11.74
C LEU A 196 16.00 15.42 10.45
N ALA A 197 15.22 16.47 10.23
CA ALA A 197 14.45 16.65 9.00
C ALA A 197 15.37 16.66 7.77
N LYS A 198 16.45 17.46 7.79
CA LYS A 198 17.44 17.53 6.71
C LYS A 198 18.14 16.18 6.48
N LEU A 199 18.53 15.50 7.55
CA LEU A 199 19.18 14.20 7.50
C LEU A 199 18.31 13.17 6.76
N HIS A 200 17.04 13.05 7.18
CA HIS A 200 16.12 12.08 6.61
C HIS A 200 15.69 12.46 5.20
N TYR A 201 15.51 13.74 4.88
CA TYR A 201 15.23 14.16 3.51
C TYR A 201 16.38 13.82 2.55
N LYS A 202 17.62 14.13 2.94
CA LYS A 202 18.82 13.75 2.16
C LYS A 202 18.90 12.24 1.96
N LYS A 203 18.58 11.46 2.98
CA LYS A 203 18.55 10.01 2.88
C LYS A 203 17.48 9.54 1.90
N ALA A 204 16.25 10.09 1.98
CA ALA A 204 15.17 9.79 1.04
C ALA A 204 15.58 10.05 -0.42
N GLN A 205 16.19 11.22 -0.69
CA GLN A 205 16.69 11.55 -2.02
C GLN A 205 17.77 10.56 -2.50
N SER A 206 18.69 10.16 -1.64
CA SER A 206 19.72 9.16 -1.97
C SER A 206 19.15 7.79 -2.29
N LEU A 207 17.92 7.52 -1.85
CA LEU A 207 17.16 6.30 -2.09
C LEU A 207 16.15 6.44 -3.26
N GLY A 208 16.26 7.52 -4.04
CA GLY A 208 15.47 7.72 -5.26
C GLY A 208 14.15 8.46 -5.07
N VAL A 209 13.86 8.99 -3.87
CA VAL A 209 12.71 9.88 -3.69
C VAL A 209 12.97 11.21 -4.40
N GLY A 210 12.03 11.64 -5.21
CA GLY A 210 12.12 12.90 -5.96
C GLY A 210 12.23 14.12 -5.05
N LYS A 211 12.65 15.24 -5.65
CA LYS A 211 12.73 16.52 -4.92
C LYS A 211 11.34 17.06 -4.60
N ASP A 212 11.18 17.59 -3.39
CA ASP A 212 10.02 18.34 -2.96
C ASP A 212 10.43 19.80 -2.72
N GLU A 213 10.08 20.67 -3.67
CA GLU A 213 10.47 22.10 -3.63
C GLU A 213 9.89 22.85 -2.42
N VAL A 214 8.75 22.40 -1.91
CA VAL A 214 8.12 23.01 -0.73
C VAL A 214 8.90 22.65 0.51
N LEU A 215 9.26 21.37 0.64
CA LEU A 215 10.07 20.89 1.77
C LEU A 215 11.48 21.49 1.70
N GLU A 216 12.11 21.56 0.52
CA GLU A 216 13.44 22.18 0.37
C GLU A 216 13.47 23.64 0.82
N ARG A 217 12.45 24.44 0.48
CA ARG A 217 12.32 25.83 0.96
C ARG A 217 12.21 25.90 2.48
N ARG A 218 11.34 25.07 3.07
CA ARG A 218 11.16 25.02 4.53
C ARG A 218 12.43 24.57 5.26
N LEU A 219 13.22 23.67 4.67
CA LEU A 219 14.50 23.21 5.23
C LEU A 219 15.63 24.23 5.10
N ALA A 220 15.50 25.25 4.27
CA ALA A 220 16.47 26.31 4.07
C ALA A 220 16.28 27.52 5.02
N GLU A 221 15.12 27.63 5.66
CA GLU A 221 14.78 28.63 6.67
C GLU A 221 15.40 28.29 8.04
#